data_fd59bfb659bd114ba59fa85337d4d6b5
#
_entry.id   fd59bfb659bd114ba59fa85337d4d6b5
#
_cell.length_a   1.000
_cell.length_b   1.000
_cell.length_c   1.000
_cell.angle_alpha   90.00
_cell.angle_beta   90.00
_cell.angle_gamma   90.00
#
_symmetry.space_group_name_H-M   'P 1'
#
loop_
_entity.id
_entity.type
_entity.pdbx_description
1 polymer ?
#
loop_
_entity_poly.entity_id
_entity_poly.type
_entity_poly.pdbx_seq_one_letter_code
_entity_poly.pdbx_strand_id
1 'polypeptide(L)'
;GRRAFLGCSTVACNTGSGNIFLGETAGCCAATACENIGIGKGALRTSGSNSAKNNIGIGVCAGRAISTGEYNVFVGQCSGSFTTTGCSNVAVGECSLCKNQGGIYNVALGMRALRMSCCHYNVAIGAEAGRCVDTGCFNIFLGTYAGVELTTNSITSGSCNIIIGCRAGLSLSQTGDRQLAIGIGANGWIKGDSSYNTCLG
;
A
#
# COMPACT_ATOMS: atom_id res chain seq x y z
N GLY A 1 14.89 6.82 -27.27
CA GLY A 1 14.02 6.11 -26.37
C GLY A 1 13.17 5.07 -27.08
N ARG A 2 13.35 3.82 -26.77
CA ARG A 2 12.58 2.72 -27.37
C ARG A 2 11.39 2.44 -26.46
N ARG A 3 10.20 2.41 -27.06
CA ARG A 3 8.93 2.27 -26.33
C ARG A 3 8.25 0.98 -26.77
N ALA A 4 7.81 0.16 -25.81
CA ALA A 4 6.83 -0.88 -26.06
C ALA A 4 5.45 -0.34 -25.65
N PHE A 5 4.76 0.28 -26.58
CA PHE A 5 3.40 0.79 -26.40
C PHE A 5 2.42 -0.12 -27.16
N LEU A 6 1.53 -0.77 -26.46
CA LEU A 6 0.37 -1.44 -27.03
C LEU A 6 -0.89 -0.91 -26.33
N GLY A 7 -1.60 0.00 -26.99
CA GLY A 7 -2.98 0.29 -26.64
C GLY A 7 -3.37 1.67 -26.10
N CYS A 8 -2.59 2.73 -26.31
CA CYS A 8 -3.07 4.09 -26.06
C CYS A 8 -3.33 4.83 -27.40
N SER A 9 -4.58 5.23 -27.67
CA SER A 9 -4.96 5.96 -28.87
C SER A 9 -4.66 7.47 -28.81
N THR A 10 -4.22 7.99 -27.68
CA THR A 10 -3.86 9.40 -27.50
C THR A 10 -2.40 9.51 -27.05
N VAL A 11 -1.52 9.60 -28.04
CA VAL A 11 -0.09 9.92 -27.80
C VAL A 11 0.03 11.44 -27.64
N ALA A 12 -0.40 11.97 -26.53
CA ALA A 12 0.02 13.31 -26.13
C ALA A 12 1.48 13.21 -25.69
N CYS A 13 2.39 13.68 -26.53
CA CYS A 13 3.80 14.04 -26.25
C CYS A 13 4.43 13.34 -25.03
N ASN A 14 4.59 12.02 -25.08
CA ASN A 14 5.37 11.32 -24.05
C ASN A 14 6.85 11.52 -24.35
N THR A 15 7.51 12.40 -23.60
CA THR A 15 8.94 12.66 -23.69
C THR A 15 9.75 11.76 -22.75
N GLY A 16 9.09 10.99 -21.88
CA GLY A 16 9.73 10.05 -20.97
C GLY A 16 10.42 8.89 -21.71
N SER A 17 11.45 8.34 -21.10
CA SER A 17 12.26 7.25 -21.64
C SER A 17 12.28 6.03 -20.72
N GLY A 18 12.70 4.86 -21.25
CA GLY A 18 12.88 3.65 -20.46
C GLY A 18 11.59 2.98 -19.97
N ASN A 19 10.41 3.38 -20.47
CA ASN A 19 9.16 2.82 -20.03
C ASN A 19 8.76 1.55 -20.81
N ILE A 20 8.16 0.59 -20.12
CA ILE A 20 7.50 -0.59 -20.68
C ILE A 20 6.03 -0.55 -20.26
N PHE A 21 5.11 -0.36 -21.23
CA PHE A 21 3.67 -0.40 -20.98
C PHE A 21 3.00 -1.44 -21.87
N LEU A 22 2.30 -2.39 -21.25
CA LEU A 22 1.58 -3.46 -21.93
C LEU A 22 0.15 -3.58 -21.40
N GLY A 23 -0.81 -3.28 -22.23
CA GLY A 23 -2.24 -3.35 -21.88
C GLY A 23 -3.00 -2.10 -22.30
N GLU A 24 -4.33 -2.24 -22.36
CA GLU A 24 -5.23 -1.14 -22.70
C GLU A 24 -5.06 0.02 -21.73
N THR A 25 -4.73 1.20 -22.22
CA THR A 25 -4.47 2.43 -21.45
C THR A 25 -3.35 2.34 -20.39
N ALA A 26 -2.49 1.32 -20.42
CA ALA A 26 -1.32 1.28 -19.56
C ALA A 26 -0.39 2.48 -19.85
N GLY A 27 0.08 3.16 -18.79
CA GLY A 27 0.93 4.35 -18.92
C GLY A 27 0.27 5.53 -19.66
N CYS A 28 -1.04 5.53 -19.85
CA CYS A 28 -1.72 6.65 -20.51
C CYS A 28 -1.51 7.95 -19.72
N CYS A 29 -1.19 9.05 -20.44
CA CYS A 29 -0.84 10.35 -19.87
C CYS A 29 0.50 10.41 -19.12
N ALA A 30 1.40 9.45 -19.34
CA ALA A 30 2.76 9.43 -18.77
C ALA A 30 3.69 10.42 -19.50
N ALA A 31 3.40 11.71 -19.45
CA ALA A 31 4.01 12.74 -20.32
C ALA A 31 5.56 12.80 -20.19
N THR A 32 6.10 12.82 -18.97
CA THR A 32 7.53 12.89 -18.69
C THR A 32 8.02 11.74 -17.80
N ALA A 33 7.18 10.74 -17.58
CA ALA A 33 7.50 9.57 -16.75
C ALA A 33 8.61 8.71 -17.37
N CYS A 34 9.56 8.25 -16.55
CA CYS A 34 10.71 7.49 -17.00
C CYS A 34 10.89 6.19 -16.21
N GLU A 35 11.48 5.17 -16.86
CA GLU A 35 11.91 3.93 -16.20
C GLU A 35 10.75 3.17 -15.49
N ASN A 36 9.52 3.25 -16.02
CA ASN A 36 8.38 2.59 -15.41
C ASN A 36 8.01 1.30 -16.17
N ILE A 37 7.51 0.31 -15.45
CA ILE A 37 6.94 -0.92 -15.99
C ILE A 37 5.45 -0.98 -15.62
N GLY A 38 4.56 -0.86 -16.59
CA GLY A 38 3.11 -0.98 -16.43
C GLY A 38 2.54 -2.12 -17.26
N ILE A 39 2.06 -3.18 -16.63
CA ILE A 39 1.50 -4.36 -17.31
C ILE A 39 0.08 -4.59 -16.80
N GLY A 40 -0.89 -4.49 -17.70
CA GLY A 40 -2.32 -4.67 -17.41
C GLY A 40 -3.15 -3.45 -17.81
N LYS A 41 -4.46 -3.65 -17.96
CA LYS A 41 -5.38 -2.56 -18.30
C LYS A 41 -5.31 -1.44 -17.27
N GLY A 42 -4.98 -0.21 -17.70
CA GLY A 42 -4.89 0.97 -16.85
C GLY A 42 -3.76 0.95 -15.82
N ALA A 43 -2.78 0.04 -15.93
CA ALA A 43 -1.62 0.02 -15.05
C ALA A 43 -0.80 1.31 -15.24
N LEU A 44 -0.40 1.95 -14.13
CA LEU A 44 0.32 3.23 -14.07
C LEU A 44 -0.31 4.34 -14.95
N ARG A 45 -1.63 4.27 -15.14
CA ARG A 45 -2.38 5.30 -15.86
C ARG A 45 -2.65 6.48 -14.93
N THR A 46 -2.55 7.69 -15.44
CA THR A 46 -2.92 8.91 -14.71
C THR A 46 -3.94 9.74 -15.50
N SER A 47 -4.60 10.68 -14.84
CA SER A 47 -5.54 11.62 -15.47
C SER A 47 -4.93 12.98 -15.83
N GLY A 48 -3.65 13.18 -15.57
CA GLY A 48 -2.93 14.43 -15.83
C GLY A 48 -1.47 14.20 -16.22
N SER A 49 -0.69 15.25 -16.27
CA SER A 49 0.76 15.17 -16.50
C SER A 49 1.41 14.29 -15.43
N ASN A 50 2.19 13.33 -15.85
CA ASN A 50 2.86 12.36 -14.99
C ASN A 50 4.36 12.45 -15.20
N SER A 51 5.09 12.67 -14.09
CA SER A 51 6.55 12.63 -14.05
C SER A 51 7.10 11.52 -13.16
N ALA A 52 6.25 10.57 -12.80
CA ALA A 52 6.61 9.41 -11.96
C ALA A 52 7.74 8.57 -12.58
N LYS A 53 8.65 8.06 -11.75
CA LYS A 53 9.82 7.32 -12.21
C LYS A 53 10.01 6.03 -11.41
N ASN A 54 10.65 5.04 -12.08
CA ASN A 54 11.08 3.81 -11.42
C ASN A 54 9.94 3.05 -10.72
N ASN A 55 8.73 3.07 -11.27
CA ASN A 55 7.61 2.34 -10.71
C ASN A 55 7.31 1.06 -11.49
N ILE A 56 6.89 0.04 -10.79
CA ILE A 56 6.39 -1.22 -11.35
C ILE A 56 4.92 -1.35 -10.99
N GLY A 57 4.04 -1.43 -12.00
CA GLY A 57 2.61 -1.67 -11.84
C GLY A 57 2.18 -2.87 -12.67
N ILE A 58 1.87 -3.99 -12.03
CA ILE A 58 1.44 -5.24 -12.69
C ILE A 58 0.05 -5.62 -12.19
N GLY A 59 -0.93 -5.56 -13.07
CA GLY A 59 -2.32 -5.86 -12.79
C GLY A 59 -3.27 -4.77 -13.27
N VAL A 60 -4.57 -5.09 -13.32
CA VAL A 60 -5.59 -4.11 -13.72
C VAL A 60 -5.61 -2.95 -12.72
N CYS A 61 -5.43 -1.73 -13.21
CA CYS A 61 -5.40 -0.51 -12.41
C CYS A 61 -4.33 -0.47 -11.29
N ALA A 62 -3.27 -1.27 -11.38
CA ALA A 62 -2.13 -1.19 -10.46
C ALA A 62 -1.45 0.19 -10.60
N GLY A 63 -1.30 0.94 -9.51
CA GLY A 63 -0.70 2.27 -9.48
C GLY A 63 -1.43 3.32 -10.35
N ARG A 64 -2.73 3.17 -10.59
CA ARG A 64 -3.48 3.94 -11.60
C ARG A 64 -3.41 5.46 -11.46
N ALA A 65 -3.34 5.99 -10.24
CA ALA A 65 -3.39 7.44 -10.02
C ALA A 65 -2.00 8.09 -9.81
N ILE A 66 -0.93 7.33 -10.04
CA ILE A 66 0.42 7.83 -9.76
C ILE A 66 0.75 9.06 -10.62
N SER A 67 1.22 10.14 -9.99
CA SER A 67 1.54 11.40 -10.67
C SER A 67 3.03 11.75 -10.59
N THR A 68 3.58 11.84 -9.41
CA THR A 68 4.99 12.16 -9.14
C THR A 68 5.67 11.14 -8.23
N GLY A 69 4.93 10.11 -7.76
CA GLY A 69 5.50 9.07 -6.90
C GLY A 69 6.59 8.26 -7.61
N GLU A 70 7.61 7.86 -6.88
CA GLU A 70 8.77 7.16 -7.42
C GLU A 70 9.07 5.89 -6.63
N TYR A 71 9.76 4.94 -7.28
CA TYR A 71 10.28 3.71 -6.65
C TYR A 71 9.20 2.81 -6.02
N ASN A 72 7.99 2.80 -6.56
CA ASN A 72 6.92 1.94 -6.04
C ASN A 72 6.81 0.61 -6.81
N VAL A 73 6.45 -0.45 -6.09
CA VAL A 73 6.11 -1.76 -6.65
C VAL A 73 4.67 -2.09 -6.32
N PHE A 74 3.81 -2.15 -7.33
CA PHE A 74 2.39 -2.48 -7.22
C PHE A 74 2.08 -3.73 -8.03
N VAL A 75 1.77 -4.84 -7.38
CA VAL A 75 1.43 -6.10 -8.05
C VAL A 75 0.07 -6.61 -7.56
N GLY A 76 -0.87 -6.69 -8.47
CA GLY A 76 -2.25 -7.10 -8.20
C GLY A 76 -3.28 -6.11 -8.68
N GLN A 77 -4.53 -6.56 -8.83
CA GLN A 77 -5.63 -5.69 -9.22
C GLN A 77 -5.82 -4.55 -8.21
N CYS A 78 -5.86 -3.31 -8.68
CA CYS A 78 -6.03 -2.11 -7.86
C CYS A 78 -5.00 -1.94 -6.72
N SER A 79 -3.86 -2.63 -6.77
CA SER A 79 -2.75 -2.40 -5.85
C SER A 79 -2.22 -0.97 -6.02
N GLY A 80 -2.09 -0.20 -4.94
CA GLY A 80 -1.62 1.19 -4.96
C GLY A 80 -2.46 2.13 -5.85
N SER A 81 -3.73 1.81 -6.16
CA SER A 81 -4.48 2.47 -7.25
C SER A 81 -4.75 3.96 -7.02
N PHE A 82 -4.71 4.46 -5.81
CA PHE A 82 -4.87 5.89 -5.49
C PHE A 82 -3.58 6.53 -4.96
N THR A 83 -2.43 5.85 -5.08
CA THR A 83 -1.14 6.47 -4.80
C THR A 83 -0.88 7.57 -5.82
N THR A 84 -0.66 8.79 -5.35
CA THR A 84 -0.39 9.96 -6.21
C THR A 84 1.06 10.39 -6.13
N THR A 85 1.52 10.76 -4.95
CA THR A 85 2.87 11.26 -4.68
C THR A 85 3.69 10.34 -3.78
N GLY A 86 3.10 9.25 -3.28
CA GLY A 86 3.77 8.29 -2.42
C GLY A 86 4.97 7.62 -3.09
N CYS A 87 6.06 7.43 -2.35
CA CYS A 87 7.31 6.88 -2.87
C CYS A 87 7.79 5.66 -2.07
N SER A 88 8.56 4.80 -2.73
CA SER A 88 9.23 3.66 -2.10
C SER A 88 8.28 2.71 -1.37
N ASN A 89 7.10 2.49 -1.92
CA ASN A 89 6.12 1.56 -1.37
C ASN A 89 6.15 0.22 -2.11
N VAL A 90 5.94 -0.86 -1.38
CA VAL A 90 5.74 -2.20 -1.95
C VAL A 90 4.34 -2.68 -1.60
N ALA A 91 3.51 -2.94 -2.61
CA ALA A 91 2.16 -3.44 -2.41
C ALA A 91 1.89 -4.63 -3.35
N VAL A 92 1.69 -5.80 -2.77
CA VAL A 92 1.43 -7.04 -3.50
C VAL A 92 0.14 -7.67 -2.99
N GLY A 93 -0.83 -7.80 -3.87
CA GLY A 93 -2.16 -8.34 -3.58
C GLY A 93 -3.27 -7.43 -4.08
N GLU A 94 -4.47 -7.99 -4.24
CA GLU A 94 -5.66 -7.23 -4.65
C GLU A 94 -5.95 -6.10 -3.65
N CYS A 95 -6.09 -4.87 -4.12
CA CYS A 95 -6.39 -3.68 -3.33
C CYS A 95 -5.43 -3.45 -2.14
N SER A 96 -4.20 -4.01 -2.17
CA SER A 96 -3.17 -3.68 -1.18
C SER A 96 -2.77 -2.21 -1.34
N LEU A 97 -2.56 -1.51 -0.24
CA LEU A 97 -2.18 -0.09 -0.18
C LEU A 97 -3.03 0.81 -1.09
N CYS A 98 -4.31 0.47 -1.28
CA CYS A 98 -5.16 1.05 -2.32
C CYS A 98 -5.35 2.56 -2.18
N LYS A 99 -5.54 3.09 -0.96
CA LYS A 99 -5.83 4.50 -0.71
C LYS A 99 -4.62 5.36 -0.31
N ASN A 100 -3.43 4.84 -0.41
CA ASN A 100 -2.21 5.57 -0.07
C ASN A 100 -1.94 6.72 -1.04
N GLN A 101 -2.35 7.92 -0.72
CA GLN A 101 -2.11 9.08 -1.59
C GLN A 101 -0.64 9.52 -1.58
N GLY A 102 -0.08 9.81 -0.41
CA GLY A 102 1.27 10.35 -0.24
C GLY A 102 2.17 9.58 0.72
N GLY A 103 1.71 8.45 1.28
CA GLY A 103 2.51 7.64 2.21
C GLY A 103 3.76 7.07 1.55
N ILE A 104 4.84 7.01 2.30
CA ILE A 104 6.15 6.53 1.82
C ILE A 104 6.64 5.36 2.67
N TYR A 105 7.50 4.51 2.08
CA TYR A 105 8.15 3.39 2.75
C TYR A 105 7.20 2.39 3.41
N ASN A 106 6.03 2.16 2.81
CA ASN A 106 5.10 1.15 3.29
C ASN A 106 5.30 -0.20 2.57
N VAL A 107 5.15 -1.29 3.31
CA VAL A 107 5.15 -2.65 2.78
C VAL A 107 3.80 -3.30 3.06
N ALA A 108 3.04 -3.64 2.02
CA ALA A 108 1.72 -4.25 2.11
C ALA A 108 1.68 -5.53 1.27
N LEU A 109 1.82 -6.68 1.90
CA LEU A 109 1.79 -8.00 1.24
C LEU A 109 0.54 -8.78 1.66
N GLY A 110 -0.39 -8.93 0.76
CA GLY A 110 -1.66 -9.62 0.97
C GLY A 110 -2.85 -8.83 0.46
N MET A 111 -3.96 -9.52 0.17
CA MET A 111 -5.21 -8.89 -0.25
C MET A 111 -5.64 -7.84 0.79
N ARG A 112 -5.85 -6.60 0.36
CA ARG A 112 -6.27 -5.45 1.18
C ARG A 112 -5.39 -5.11 2.38
N ALA A 113 -4.13 -5.59 2.42
CA ALA A 113 -3.17 -5.15 3.42
C ALA A 113 -2.97 -3.62 3.31
N LEU A 114 -2.97 -2.90 4.43
CA LEU A 114 -2.88 -1.42 4.53
C LEU A 114 -3.82 -0.69 3.58
N ARG A 115 -4.99 -1.23 3.29
CA ARG A 115 -5.88 -0.72 2.25
C ARG A 115 -6.21 0.78 2.41
N MET A 116 -6.37 1.27 3.64
CA MET A 116 -6.78 2.65 3.94
C MET A 116 -5.60 3.57 4.26
N SER A 117 -4.39 3.03 4.42
CA SER A 117 -3.25 3.78 4.95
C SER A 117 -2.85 4.95 4.06
N CYS A 118 -2.76 6.12 4.66
CA CYS A 118 -2.21 7.34 4.05
C CYS A 118 -0.89 7.78 4.69
N CYS A 119 -0.38 7.02 5.67
CA CYS A 119 0.81 7.35 6.44
C CYS A 119 2.05 6.57 5.98
N HIS A 120 3.13 6.66 6.74
CA HIS A 120 4.47 6.22 6.35
C HIS A 120 4.98 5.06 7.21
N TYR A 121 5.96 4.30 6.68
CA TYR A 121 6.74 3.31 7.43
C TYR A 121 5.88 2.21 8.08
N ASN A 122 4.77 1.83 7.47
CA ASN A 122 3.97 0.71 7.94
C ASN A 122 4.34 -0.59 7.21
N VAL A 123 4.40 -1.68 7.94
CA VAL A 123 4.59 -3.03 7.39
C VAL A 123 3.37 -3.88 7.71
N ALA A 124 2.71 -4.42 6.69
CA ALA A 124 1.60 -5.34 6.85
C ALA A 124 1.75 -6.55 5.94
N ILE A 125 1.80 -7.73 6.52
CA ILE A 125 1.94 -9.00 5.84
C ILE A 125 0.81 -9.93 6.27
N GLY A 126 -0.05 -10.27 5.33
CA GLY A 126 -1.24 -11.10 5.54
C GLY A 126 -2.48 -10.45 4.94
N ALA A 127 -3.48 -11.26 4.59
CA ALA A 127 -4.74 -10.74 4.08
C ALA A 127 -5.39 -9.82 5.12
N GLU A 128 -5.82 -8.63 4.70
CA GLU A 128 -6.48 -7.62 5.54
C GLU A 128 -5.62 -7.08 6.72
N ALA A 129 -4.32 -7.40 6.78
CA ALA A 129 -3.42 -6.91 7.84
C ALA A 129 -3.37 -5.37 7.81
N GLY A 130 -3.60 -4.72 8.94
CA GLY A 130 -3.60 -3.27 9.08
C GLY A 130 -4.61 -2.55 8.17
N ARG A 131 -5.65 -3.23 7.65
CA ARG A 131 -6.58 -2.68 6.63
C ARG A 131 -7.16 -1.32 6.97
N CYS A 132 -7.44 -1.08 8.24
CA CYS A 132 -8.14 0.12 8.72
C CYS A 132 -7.19 1.23 9.20
N VAL A 133 -5.88 1.01 9.18
CA VAL A 133 -4.91 2.07 9.50
C VAL A 133 -5.07 3.17 8.48
N ASP A 134 -5.39 4.36 8.96
CA ASP A 134 -5.58 5.56 8.14
C ASP A 134 -4.39 6.52 8.32
N THR A 135 -4.20 7.05 9.52
CA THR A 135 -3.16 8.04 9.82
C THR A 135 -2.04 7.52 10.74
N GLY A 136 -2.10 6.25 11.18
CA GLY A 136 -1.05 5.65 12.01
C GLY A 136 0.22 5.32 11.21
N CYS A 137 1.37 5.69 11.76
CA CYS A 137 2.68 5.45 11.14
C CYS A 137 3.52 4.46 11.95
N PHE A 138 4.56 3.90 11.32
CA PHE A 138 5.54 3.02 11.97
C PHE A 138 4.93 1.76 12.61
N ASN A 139 3.86 1.22 12.04
CA ASN A 139 3.23 0.03 12.57
C ASN A 139 3.69 -1.24 11.86
N ILE A 140 3.71 -2.35 12.58
CA ILE A 140 3.99 -3.70 12.07
C ILE A 140 2.78 -4.58 12.32
N PHE A 141 2.18 -5.12 11.26
CA PHE A 141 1.06 -6.06 11.28
C PHE A 141 1.46 -7.34 10.56
N LEU A 142 1.63 -8.44 11.28
CA LEU A 142 1.98 -9.74 10.71
C LEU A 142 0.89 -10.76 11.02
N GLY A 143 0.17 -11.20 10.02
CA GLY A 143 -0.91 -12.19 10.12
C GLY A 143 -2.21 -11.70 9.52
N THR A 144 -3.07 -12.64 9.13
CA THR A 144 -4.39 -12.34 8.58
C THR A 144 -5.23 -11.55 9.60
N TYR A 145 -5.79 -10.41 9.18
CA TYR A 145 -6.54 -9.48 10.03
C TYR A 145 -5.77 -8.95 11.26
N ALA A 146 -4.43 -8.98 11.28
CA ALA A 146 -3.66 -8.38 12.37
C ALA A 146 -3.99 -6.88 12.48
N GLY A 147 -4.32 -6.42 13.68
CA GLY A 147 -4.73 -5.04 13.96
C GLY A 147 -6.12 -4.64 13.42
N VAL A 148 -6.92 -5.62 13.00
CA VAL A 148 -8.24 -5.37 12.40
C VAL A 148 -9.31 -6.12 13.15
N GLU A 149 -10.28 -5.41 13.69
CA GLU A 149 -11.55 -5.99 14.17
C GLU A 149 -12.66 -5.79 13.13
N LEU A 150 -13.57 -6.75 13.06
CA LEU A 150 -14.66 -6.72 12.07
C LEU A 150 -15.76 -5.71 12.44
N THR A 151 -15.79 -5.22 13.67
CA THR A 151 -16.87 -4.37 14.19
C THR A 151 -16.43 -2.96 14.56
N THR A 152 -15.54 -2.77 15.52
CA THR A 152 -15.27 -1.43 16.06
C THR A 152 -13.81 -1.14 16.47
N ASN A 153 -12.99 -2.14 16.78
CA ASN A 153 -11.68 -1.94 17.43
C ASN A 153 -10.46 -2.13 16.49
N SER A 154 -10.54 -1.67 15.26
CA SER A 154 -9.38 -1.68 14.37
C SER A 154 -8.41 -0.55 14.73
N ILE A 155 -7.09 -0.81 14.66
CA ILE A 155 -6.09 0.26 14.74
C ILE A 155 -6.31 1.23 13.57
N THR A 156 -6.60 2.47 13.86
CA THR A 156 -6.89 3.51 12.84
C THR A 156 -5.82 4.59 12.77
N SER A 157 -5.42 5.16 13.90
CA SER A 157 -4.45 6.26 13.97
C SER A 157 -3.26 6.01 14.90
N GLY A 158 -3.26 4.92 15.67
CA GLY A 158 -2.14 4.57 16.54
C GLY A 158 -0.84 4.31 15.78
N SER A 159 0.27 4.75 16.33
CA SER A 159 1.59 4.64 15.72
C SER A 159 2.55 3.79 16.55
N CYS A 160 3.61 3.27 15.91
CA CYS A 160 4.64 2.45 16.57
C CYS A 160 4.09 1.17 17.21
N ASN A 161 3.04 0.59 16.67
CA ASN A 161 2.45 -0.64 17.20
C ASN A 161 3.06 -1.88 16.53
N ILE A 162 3.22 -2.96 17.29
CA ILE A 162 3.64 -4.27 16.80
C ILE A 162 2.55 -5.28 17.09
N ILE A 163 1.95 -5.84 16.03
CA ILE A 163 0.84 -6.78 16.13
C ILE A 163 1.15 -8.01 15.29
N ILE A 164 1.28 -9.15 15.95
CA ILE A 164 1.67 -10.41 15.33
C ILE A 164 0.66 -11.50 15.67
N GLY A 165 0.11 -12.11 14.65
CA GLY A 165 -0.81 -13.25 14.72
C GLY A 165 -2.17 -12.99 14.07
N CYS A 166 -2.91 -14.06 13.82
CA CYS A 166 -4.23 -13.98 13.20
C CYS A 166 -5.21 -13.24 14.11
N ARG A 167 -5.79 -12.13 13.61
CA ARG A 167 -6.69 -11.26 14.38
C ARG A 167 -6.09 -10.75 15.71
N ALA A 168 -4.77 -10.74 15.84
CA ALA A 168 -4.12 -10.18 17.02
C ALA A 168 -4.41 -8.68 17.13
N GLY A 169 -4.39 -8.16 18.36
CA GLY A 169 -4.58 -6.74 18.64
C GLY A 169 -6.03 -6.29 18.84
N LEU A 170 -7.02 -7.19 18.89
CA LEU A 170 -8.44 -6.84 19.08
C LEU A 170 -8.73 -6.13 20.41
N SER A 171 -7.88 -6.30 21.41
CA SER A 171 -8.02 -5.65 22.72
C SER A 171 -7.19 -4.38 22.87
N LEU A 172 -6.49 -3.95 21.82
CA LEU A 172 -5.67 -2.75 21.84
C LEU A 172 -6.51 -1.49 21.55
N SER A 173 -6.01 -0.35 22.00
CA SER A 173 -6.64 0.95 21.68
C SER A 173 -6.51 1.24 20.17
N GLN A 174 -7.58 1.68 19.55
CA GLN A 174 -7.60 2.05 18.12
C GLN A 174 -6.64 3.20 17.77
N THR A 175 -6.44 4.09 18.72
CA THR A 175 -5.62 5.30 18.57
C THR A 175 -4.37 5.26 19.43
N GLY A 176 -4.15 4.16 20.17
CA GLY A 176 -3.00 4.01 21.06
C GLY A 176 -1.69 3.80 20.31
N ASP A 177 -0.64 4.43 20.81
CA ASP A 177 0.72 4.28 20.30
C ASP A 177 1.52 3.24 21.10
N ARG A 178 2.58 2.71 20.50
CA ARG A 178 3.58 1.85 21.16
C ARG A 178 2.98 0.63 21.86
N GLN A 179 1.97 0.05 21.27
CA GLN A 179 1.30 -1.14 21.76
C GLN A 179 1.93 -2.40 21.16
N LEU A 180 2.00 -3.47 21.94
CA LEU A 180 2.45 -4.78 21.51
C LEU A 180 1.33 -5.79 21.69
N ALA A 181 1.04 -6.58 20.66
CA ALA A 181 0.20 -7.77 20.76
C ALA A 181 0.79 -8.91 19.95
N ILE A 182 1.07 -10.01 20.60
CA ILE A 182 1.45 -11.28 19.96
C ILE A 182 0.47 -12.33 20.40
N GLY A 183 -0.24 -12.97 19.48
CA GLY A 183 -1.25 -13.98 19.83
C GLY A 183 -2.28 -14.20 18.74
N ILE A 184 -3.43 -14.77 19.10
CA ILE A 184 -4.54 -15.06 18.19
C ILE A 184 -5.83 -14.46 18.75
N GLY A 185 -6.52 -13.68 17.94
CA GLY A 185 -7.77 -13.04 18.33
C GLY A 185 -7.60 -12.08 19.51
N ALA A 186 -8.51 -12.10 20.45
CA ALA A 186 -8.42 -11.33 21.71
C ALA A 186 -7.45 -11.99 22.71
N ASN A 187 -7.07 -13.24 22.50
CA ASN A 187 -6.17 -14.00 23.37
C ASN A 187 -4.71 -13.68 23.02
N GLY A 188 -4.18 -12.60 23.51
CA GLY A 188 -2.77 -12.28 23.36
C GLY A 188 -1.91 -13.07 24.33
N TRP A 189 -0.85 -13.69 23.82
CA TRP A 189 0.16 -14.36 24.64
C TRP A 189 1.11 -13.34 25.30
N ILE A 190 1.39 -12.28 24.56
CA ILE A 190 2.18 -11.14 25.04
C ILE A 190 1.43 -9.87 24.67
N LYS A 191 1.19 -9.02 25.63
CA LYS A 191 0.58 -7.70 25.42
C LYS A 191 1.42 -6.63 26.10
N GLY A 192 1.52 -5.47 25.49
CA GLY A 192 2.18 -4.31 26.05
C GLY A 192 1.41 -3.03 25.69
N ASP A 193 1.46 -2.06 26.58
CA ASP A 193 0.83 -0.75 26.39
C ASP A 193 1.87 0.37 26.19
N SER A 194 1.39 1.59 25.96
CA SER A 194 2.22 2.78 25.77
C SER A 194 3.03 3.19 27.03
N SER A 195 2.73 2.60 28.18
CA SER A 195 3.44 2.83 29.43
C SER A 195 4.52 1.78 29.70
N TYR A 196 4.84 0.94 28.70
CA TYR A 196 5.82 -0.16 28.77
C TYR A 196 5.45 -1.28 29.73
N ASN A 197 4.17 -1.38 30.14
CA ASN A 197 3.70 -2.53 30.89
C ASN A 197 3.55 -3.73 29.95
N THR A 198 4.02 -4.89 30.38
CA THR A 198 3.85 -6.15 29.64
C THR A 198 3.06 -7.14 30.45
N CYS A 199 2.15 -7.86 29.79
CA CYS A 199 1.40 -8.96 30.37
C CYS A 199 1.70 -10.23 29.55
N LEU A 200 2.11 -11.28 30.22
CA LEU A 200 2.21 -12.63 29.70
C LEU A 200 0.90 -13.35 30.01
N GLY A 201 0.18 -13.77 28.99
CA GLY A 201 -1.11 -14.46 29.14
C GLY A 201 -0.95 -15.96 29.24
#